data_5633f68355972554838d8581fa7fea20
#
_entry.id   5633f68355972554838d8581fa7fea20
#
_cell.length_a   1.000
_cell.length_b   1.000
_cell.length_c   1.000
_cell.angle_alpha   90.00
_cell.angle_beta   90.00
_cell.angle_gamma   90.00
#
_symmetry.space_group_name_H-M   'P 1'
#
loop_
_entity.id
_entity.type
_entity.pdbx_description
1 polymer ?
#
loop_
_entity_poly.entity_id
_entity_poly.type
_entity_poly.pdbx_seq_one_letter_code
_entity_poly.pdbx_strand_id
1 'polypeptide(L)'
;MKIRVLSDKLANQIAAGEVVERPSSVVKELVENSLDAGARRIEVTVEAGGRRLLRVLDDGSGMSRDDAILAFERHATSKISTTEDLARISTLGFRGEALASIAAVARVEMTTFVEGEAEATRVVIEGGRLRDVTPGAHPRGTTFLMRDLFFNIPARRKFLRSEATESFHLTNLVTHYALAHPEVEFVLTNNGRESCLLYTSPSPRDS
;
A
#
# COMPACT_ATOMS: atom_id res chain seq x y z
N MET A 1 6.40 -34.88 19.04
CA MET A 1 6.65 -33.67 18.19
C MET A 1 7.89 -32.95 18.72
N LYS A 2 8.80 -32.52 17.84
CA LYS A 2 9.96 -31.73 18.26
C LYS A 2 9.77 -30.29 17.80
N ILE A 3 9.93 -29.33 18.70
CA ILE A 3 9.96 -27.89 18.40
C ILE A 3 11.15 -27.63 17.48
N ARG A 4 10.95 -26.87 16.40
CA ARG A 4 11.98 -26.49 15.43
C ARG A 4 11.95 -24.96 15.21
N VAL A 5 13.12 -24.38 15.02
CA VAL A 5 13.26 -22.99 14.58
C VAL A 5 12.84 -22.90 13.12
N LEU A 6 11.93 -21.98 12.82
CA LEU A 6 11.48 -21.73 11.45
C LEU A 6 12.57 -20.98 10.67
N SER A 7 12.62 -21.21 9.35
CA SER A 7 13.43 -20.36 8.49
C SER A 7 12.86 -18.95 8.44
N ASP A 8 13.71 -17.94 8.28
CA ASP A 8 13.30 -16.53 8.20
C ASP A 8 12.22 -16.30 7.15
N LYS A 9 12.34 -16.99 6.00
CA LYS A 9 11.32 -16.94 4.94
C LYS A 9 9.95 -17.39 5.45
N LEU A 10 9.89 -18.51 6.17
CA LEU A 10 8.62 -19.06 6.67
C LEU A 10 8.08 -18.20 7.82
N ALA A 11 8.94 -17.75 8.73
CA ALA A 11 8.57 -16.82 9.79
C ALA A 11 7.99 -15.52 9.21
N ASN A 12 8.62 -14.99 8.15
CA ASN A 12 8.15 -13.80 7.45
C ASN A 12 6.80 -14.00 6.77
N GLN A 13 6.55 -15.15 6.16
CA GLN A 13 5.26 -15.48 5.55
C GLN A 13 4.14 -15.63 6.58
N ILE A 14 4.45 -16.18 7.76
CA ILE A 14 3.49 -16.31 8.87
C ILE A 14 3.16 -14.92 9.42
N ALA A 15 4.16 -14.11 9.75
CA ALA A 15 3.97 -12.76 10.27
C ALA A 15 3.27 -11.84 9.24
N ALA A 16 3.63 -11.93 7.96
CA ALA A 16 2.93 -11.22 6.89
C ALA A 16 1.44 -11.56 6.87
N GLY A 17 1.10 -12.76 7.27
CA GLY A 17 -0.26 -13.23 7.33
C GLY A 17 -1.09 -12.65 8.47
N GLU A 18 -0.49 -12.10 9.49
CA GLU A 18 -1.17 -11.38 10.56
C GLU A 18 -1.49 -9.93 10.14
N VAL A 19 -0.72 -9.38 9.22
CA VAL A 19 -0.89 -8.02 8.68
C VAL A 19 -1.76 -8.03 7.42
N VAL A 20 -1.51 -8.98 6.52
CA VAL A 20 -2.19 -9.08 5.21
C VAL A 20 -3.09 -10.30 5.21
N GLU A 21 -4.36 -10.12 5.51
CA GLU A 21 -5.35 -11.21 5.48
C GLU A 21 -6.03 -11.32 4.11
N ARG A 22 -6.25 -10.18 3.44
CA ARG A 22 -7.04 -10.05 2.22
C ARG A 22 -6.66 -8.80 1.43
N PRO A 23 -7.14 -8.65 0.16
CA PRO A 23 -6.85 -7.45 -0.65
C PRO A 23 -7.21 -6.13 0.01
N SER A 24 -8.34 -6.05 0.74
CA SER A 24 -8.74 -4.83 1.43
C SER A 24 -7.78 -4.43 2.55
N SER A 25 -7.09 -5.39 3.21
CA SER A 25 -6.02 -5.05 4.17
C SER A 25 -4.86 -4.34 3.49
N VAL A 26 -4.49 -4.74 2.27
CA VAL A 26 -3.44 -4.07 1.49
C VAL A 26 -3.87 -2.65 1.13
N VAL A 27 -5.10 -2.46 0.59
CA VAL A 27 -5.60 -1.11 0.24
C VAL A 27 -5.63 -0.21 1.46
N LYS A 28 -6.08 -0.73 2.60
CA LYS A 28 -6.11 0.01 3.86
C LYS A 28 -4.73 0.60 4.17
N GLU A 29 -3.70 -0.24 4.25
CA GLU A 29 -2.34 0.19 4.59
C GLU A 29 -1.77 1.20 3.57
N LEU A 30 -2.03 0.97 2.27
CA LEU A 30 -1.52 1.87 1.23
C LEU A 30 -2.23 3.23 1.23
N VAL A 31 -3.55 3.25 1.39
CA VAL A 31 -4.33 4.50 1.50
C VAL A 31 -3.92 5.29 2.75
N GLU A 32 -3.74 4.62 3.90
CA GLU A 32 -3.26 5.27 5.11
C GLU A 32 -1.85 5.86 4.92
N ASN A 33 -0.95 5.16 4.21
CA ASN A 33 0.37 5.70 3.87
C ASN A 33 0.28 6.92 2.94
N SER A 34 -0.62 6.90 1.95
CA SER A 34 -0.85 8.03 1.05
C SER A 34 -1.40 9.25 1.80
N LEU A 35 -2.35 9.06 2.72
CA LEU A 35 -2.87 10.12 3.59
C LEU A 35 -1.78 10.70 4.50
N ASP A 36 -0.98 9.84 5.13
CA ASP A 36 0.16 10.26 5.96
C ASP A 36 1.23 11.01 5.16
N ALA A 37 1.37 10.72 3.85
CA ALA A 37 2.23 11.46 2.92
C ALA A 37 1.63 12.80 2.45
N GLY A 38 0.46 13.16 2.94
CA GLY A 38 -0.23 14.40 2.60
C GLY A 38 -0.80 14.43 1.19
N ALA A 39 -1.19 13.28 0.65
CA ALA A 39 -1.83 13.19 -0.65
C ALA A 39 -3.16 13.95 -0.69
N ARG A 40 -3.42 14.60 -1.82
CA ARG A 40 -4.71 15.25 -2.15
C ARG A 40 -5.51 14.48 -3.18
N ARG A 41 -4.85 13.55 -3.88
CA ARG A 41 -5.47 12.65 -4.85
C ARG A 41 -4.94 11.24 -4.65
N ILE A 42 -5.84 10.27 -4.50
CA ILE A 42 -5.53 8.85 -4.34
C ILE A 42 -6.35 8.05 -5.34
N GLU A 43 -5.66 7.34 -6.23
CA GLU A 43 -6.27 6.45 -7.21
C GLU A 43 -6.04 4.99 -6.83
N VAL A 44 -7.11 4.23 -6.70
CA VAL A 44 -7.08 2.80 -6.41
C VAL A 44 -7.57 2.04 -7.63
N THR A 45 -6.74 1.17 -8.20
CA THR A 45 -7.11 0.28 -9.30
C THR A 45 -7.05 -1.16 -8.84
N VAL A 46 -8.10 -1.92 -9.07
CA VAL A 46 -8.17 -3.34 -8.69
C VAL A 46 -8.67 -4.20 -9.84
N GLU A 47 -8.12 -5.42 -9.94
CA GLU A 47 -8.57 -6.45 -10.86
C GLU A 47 -8.75 -7.78 -10.12
N ALA A 48 -9.77 -8.54 -10.50
CA ALA A 48 -10.13 -9.82 -9.88
C ALA A 48 -10.25 -9.70 -8.33
N GLY A 49 -10.93 -8.63 -7.84
CA GLY A 49 -11.08 -8.37 -6.42
C GLY A 49 -9.76 -8.08 -5.71
N GLY A 50 -8.76 -7.54 -6.40
CA GLY A 50 -7.43 -7.25 -5.86
C GLY A 50 -6.50 -8.46 -5.75
N ARG A 51 -6.91 -9.64 -6.21
CA ARG A 51 -6.08 -10.86 -6.18
C ARG A 51 -5.02 -10.87 -7.27
N ARG A 52 -5.38 -10.39 -8.48
CA ARG A 52 -4.51 -10.33 -9.65
C ARG A 52 -3.69 -9.07 -9.69
N LEU A 53 -4.34 -7.93 -9.51
CA LEU A 53 -3.72 -6.62 -9.52
C LEU A 53 -4.40 -5.70 -8.51
N LEU A 54 -3.57 -4.96 -7.81
CA LEU A 54 -3.94 -3.84 -6.96
C LEU A 54 -2.90 -2.76 -7.15
N ARG A 55 -3.34 -1.56 -7.51
CA ARG A 55 -2.50 -0.37 -7.65
C ARG A 55 -3.08 0.76 -6.81
N VAL A 56 -2.23 1.40 -6.04
CA VAL A 56 -2.53 2.68 -5.40
C VAL A 56 -1.53 3.70 -5.92
N LEU A 57 -2.03 4.81 -6.43
CA LEU A 57 -1.27 5.96 -6.88
C LEU A 57 -1.68 7.16 -6.03
N ASP A 58 -0.71 7.92 -5.55
CA ASP A 58 -0.92 9.15 -4.81
C ASP A 58 0.00 10.28 -5.31
N ASP A 59 -0.39 11.50 -5.00
CA ASP A 59 0.34 12.74 -5.26
C ASP A 59 1.01 13.30 -3.97
N GLY A 60 1.25 12.46 -2.98
CA GLY A 60 1.85 12.81 -1.70
C GLY A 60 3.31 13.28 -1.81
N SER A 61 4.02 13.29 -0.69
CA SER A 61 5.41 13.77 -0.63
C SER A 61 6.38 12.97 -1.49
N GLY A 62 6.11 11.68 -1.74
CA GLY A 62 7.07 10.74 -2.30
C GLY A 62 8.18 10.37 -1.31
N MET A 63 9.18 9.64 -1.81
CA MET A 63 10.31 9.14 -1.02
C MET A 63 11.62 9.32 -1.79
N SER A 64 12.72 9.57 -1.05
CA SER A 64 14.08 9.48 -1.60
C SER A 64 14.42 8.04 -2.02
N ARG A 65 15.51 7.87 -2.79
CA ARG A 65 15.97 6.53 -3.18
C ARG A 65 16.23 5.63 -1.97
N ASP A 66 16.89 6.16 -0.95
CA ASP A 66 17.25 5.40 0.24
C ASP A 66 16.01 5.04 1.06
N ASP A 67 15.08 5.98 1.25
CA ASP A 67 13.81 5.73 1.93
C ASP A 67 12.94 4.73 1.18
N ALA A 68 12.93 4.77 -0.15
CA ALA A 68 12.18 3.82 -0.98
C ALA A 68 12.66 2.37 -0.82
N ILE A 69 13.96 2.16 -0.59
CA ILE A 69 14.53 0.84 -0.30
C ILE A 69 14.21 0.45 1.15
N LEU A 70 14.45 1.36 2.10
CA LEU A 70 14.22 1.12 3.53
C LEU A 70 12.75 0.87 3.86
N ALA A 71 11.81 1.44 3.09
CA ALA A 71 10.38 1.24 3.29
C ALA A 71 9.94 -0.23 3.26
N PHE A 72 10.74 -1.12 2.69
CA PHE A 72 10.50 -2.57 2.64
C PHE A 72 11.28 -3.36 3.68
N GLU A 73 12.13 -2.69 4.47
CA GLU A 73 12.79 -3.33 5.60
C GLU A 73 11.85 -3.42 6.81
N ARG A 74 11.99 -4.48 7.59
CA ARG A 74 11.20 -4.64 8.82
C ARG A 74 11.68 -3.66 9.87
N HIS A 75 10.72 -3.13 10.64
CA HIS A 75 10.98 -2.15 11.69
C HIS A 75 11.54 -0.82 11.19
N ALA A 76 11.52 -0.58 9.87
CA ALA A 76 11.84 0.71 9.29
C ALA A 76 10.57 1.58 9.23
N THR A 77 10.58 2.69 9.92
CA THR A 77 9.48 3.66 9.91
C THR A 77 10.03 5.07 10.06
N SER A 78 9.47 6.01 9.32
CA SER A 78 9.72 7.44 9.48
C SER A 78 8.79 8.09 10.51
N LYS A 79 7.85 7.32 11.09
CA LYS A 79 6.71 7.86 11.86
C LYS A 79 6.95 7.87 13.37
N ILE A 80 7.85 7.02 13.86
CA ILE A 80 8.24 6.94 15.28
C ILE A 80 9.74 6.68 15.39
N SER A 81 10.39 7.35 16.31
CA SER A 81 11.82 7.16 16.63
C SER A 81 12.07 6.96 18.12
N THR A 82 11.13 7.34 18.98
CA THR A 82 11.26 7.27 20.44
C THR A 82 10.05 6.63 21.09
N THR A 83 10.19 6.23 22.36
CA THR A 83 9.08 5.69 23.16
C THR A 83 8.00 6.74 23.43
N GLU A 84 8.38 8.03 23.49
CA GLU A 84 7.48 9.15 23.66
C GLU A 84 6.60 9.35 22.42
N ASP A 85 7.12 9.08 21.21
CA ASP A 85 6.35 9.14 19.96
C ASP A 85 5.22 8.10 19.95
N LEU A 86 5.45 6.92 20.58
CA LEU A 86 4.43 5.89 20.75
C LEU A 86 3.22 6.38 21.55
N ALA A 87 3.43 7.29 22.50
CA ALA A 87 2.35 7.88 23.31
C ALA A 87 1.60 9.02 22.60
N ARG A 88 2.13 9.54 21.48
CA ARG A 88 1.61 10.71 20.74
C ARG A 88 1.39 10.41 19.26
N ILE A 89 1.04 9.16 18.92
CA ILE A 89 0.83 8.75 17.52
C ILE A 89 -0.23 9.64 16.88
N SER A 90 0.17 10.41 15.88
CA SER A 90 -0.70 11.24 15.04
C SER A 90 -0.90 10.67 13.64
N THR A 91 -0.15 9.61 13.27
CA THR A 91 -0.21 8.95 11.96
C THR A 91 -1.14 7.75 12.01
N LEU A 92 -1.79 7.43 10.88
CA LEU A 92 -2.69 6.28 10.74
C LEU A 92 -1.93 4.96 10.81
N GLY A 93 -0.68 4.90 10.32
CA GLY A 93 0.21 3.74 10.41
C GLY A 93 1.48 4.06 11.22
N PHE A 94 2.00 3.11 12.00
CA PHE A 94 3.20 3.32 12.80
C PHE A 94 4.12 2.09 12.94
N ARG A 95 3.68 0.92 12.49
CA ARG A 95 4.38 -0.36 12.77
C ARG A 95 5.61 -0.59 11.91
N GLY A 96 5.77 0.10 10.77
CA GLY A 96 6.93 -0.07 9.87
C GLY A 96 7.05 -1.48 9.25
N GLU A 97 5.95 -2.23 9.17
CA GLU A 97 5.97 -3.63 8.71
C GLU A 97 5.00 -3.91 7.55
N ALA A 98 4.11 -2.97 7.23
CA ALA A 98 3.04 -3.20 6.25
C ALA A 98 3.60 -3.50 4.85
N LEU A 99 4.49 -2.64 4.34
CA LEU A 99 5.06 -2.82 2.99
C LEU A 99 5.93 -4.07 2.91
N ALA A 100 6.74 -4.35 3.94
CA ALA A 100 7.54 -5.57 4.04
C ALA A 100 6.65 -6.83 4.04
N SER A 101 5.54 -6.79 4.77
CA SER A 101 4.56 -7.88 4.85
C SER A 101 3.84 -8.12 3.51
N ILE A 102 3.42 -7.05 2.82
CA ILE A 102 2.80 -7.13 1.50
C ILE A 102 3.80 -7.74 0.50
N ALA A 103 5.03 -7.22 0.48
CA ALA A 103 6.09 -7.67 -0.43
C ALA A 103 6.49 -9.13 -0.19
N ALA A 104 6.40 -9.64 1.05
CA ALA A 104 6.69 -11.04 1.38
C ALA A 104 5.71 -12.04 0.73
N VAL A 105 4.48 -11.60 0.40
CA VAL A 105 3.41 -12.50 -0.07
C VAL A 105 2.90 -12.16 -1.48
N ALA A 106 3.50 -11.18 -2.13
CA ALA A 106 3.08 -10.71 -3.45
C ALA A 106 4.29 -10.35 -4.34
N ARG A 107 4.03 -9.98 -5.60
CA ARG A 107 4.97 -9.30 -6.49
C ARG A 107 4.66 -7.83 -6.43
N VAL A 108 5.63 -7.04 -6.02
CA VAL A 108 5.48 -5.61 -5.77
C VAL A 108 6.41 -4.82 -6.66
N GLU A 109 5.89 -3.76 -7.23
CA GLU A 109 6.63 -2.70 -7.89
C GLU A 109 6.20 -1.37 -7.27
N MET A 110 7.14 -0.58 -6.81
CA MET A 110 6.89 0.76 -6.30
C MET A 110 7.72 1.75 -7.11
N THR A 111 7.08 2.81 -7.57
CA THR A 111 7.77 3.95 -8.20
C THR A 111 7.42 5.19 -7.41
N THR A 112 8.41 5.94 -6.98
CA THR A 112 8.23 7.12 -6.13
C THR A 112 9.16 8.24 -6.56
N PHE A 113 8.71 9.48 -6.37
CA PHE A 113 9.48 10.68 -6.62
C PHE A 113 9.23 11.73 -5.55
N VAL A 114 10.29 12.28 -5.01
CA VAL A 114 10.27 13.42 -4.08
C VAL A 114 10.99 14.62 -4.70
N GLU A 115 10.50 15.81 -4.44
CA GLU A 115 11.13 17.04 -4.91
C GLU A 115 12.57 17.15 -4.37
N GLY A 116 13.51 17.52 -5.25
CA GLY A 116 14.94 17.64 -4.95
C GLY A 116 15.78 16.46 -5.44
N GLU A 117 15.17 15.32 -5.77
CA GLU A 117 15.85 14.21 -6.45
C GLU A 117 15.95 14.50 -7.95
N ALA A 118 16.98 13.94 -8.61
CA ALA A 118 17.18 14.11 -10.06
C ALA A 118 16.19 13.27 -10.89
N GLU A 119 15.73 12.16 -10.35
CA GLU A 119 14.87 11.18 -11.03
C GLU A 119 14.05 10.37 -10.02
N ALA A 120 12.96 9.77 -10.48
CA ALA A 120 12.17 8.87 -9.67
C ALA A 120 12.91 7.55 -9.43
N THR A 121 12.60 6.89 -8.32
CA THR A 121 13.13 5.57 -7.99
C THR A 121 12.07 4.50 -8.19
N ARG A 122 12.41 3.46 -8.93
CA ARG A 122 11.60 2.25 -9.10
C ARG A 122 12.23 1.09 -8.34
N VAL A 123 11.46 0.46 -7.46
CA VAL A 123 11.86 -0.70 -6.63
C VAL A 123 10.98 -1.89 -6.99
N VAL A 124 11.59 -3.05 -7.23
CA VAL A 124 10.89 -4.31 -7.55
C VAL A 124 11.23 -5.35 -6.50
N ILE A 125 10.19 -5.93 -5.89
CA ILE A 125 10.31 -6.96 -4.87
C ILE A 125 9.40 -8.14 -5.21
N GLU A 126 9.88 -9.35 -5.05
CA GLU A 126 9.12 -10.58 -5.28
C GLU A 126 9.30 -11.54 -4.12
N GLY A 127 8.20 -11.84 -3.42
CA GLY A 127 8.21 -12.76 -2.29
C GLY A 127 9.20 -12.40 -1.19
N GLY A 128 9.30 -11.09 -0.88
CA GLY A 128 10.19 -10.53 0.12
C GLY A 128 11.66 -10.41 -0.31
N ARG A 129 11.97 -10.61 -1.60
CA ARG A 129 13.34 -10.45 -2.14
C ARG A 129 13.40 -9.23 -3.04
N LEU A 130 14.29 -8.31 -2.73
CA LEU A 130 14.63 -7.20 -3.61
C LEU A 130 15.18 -7.77 -4.92
N ARG A 131 14.58 -7.38 -6.06
CA ARG A 131 14.95 -7.82 -7.40
C ARG A 131 15.70 -6.75 -8.14
N ASP A 132 15.22 -5.52 -8.03
CA ASP A 132 15.76 -4.41 -8.83
C ASP A 132 15.49 -3.07 -8.14
N VAL A 133 16.43 -2.13 -8.34
CA VAL A 133 16.29 -0.72 -7.97
C VAL A 133 16.85 0.11 -9.10
N THR A 134 15.98 0.71 -9.89
CA THR A 134 16.33 1.45 -11.10
C THR A 134 15.77 2.86 -11.09
N PRO A 135 16.36 3.78 -11.87
CA PRO A 135 15.71 5.04 -12.21
C PRO A 135 14.34 4.81 -12.84
N GLY A 136 13.43 5.72 -12.59
CA GLY A 136 12.09 5.72 -13.15
C GLY A 136 11.62 7.12 -13.52
N ALA A 137 10.42 7.21 -14.05
CA ALA A 137 9.71 8.47 -14.28
C ALA A 137 8.40 8.44 -13.51
N HIS A 138 8.19 9.44 -12.65
CA HIS A 138 6.98 9.60 -11.86
C HIS A 138 6.83 11.09 -11.52
N PRO A 139 5.62 11.67 -11.52
CA PRO A 139 5.40 12.95 -10.90
C PRO A 139 5.66 12.84 -9.38
N ARG A 140 5.65 13.95 -8.65
CA ARG A 140 5.70 13.90 -7.19
C ARG A 140 4.64 12.95 -6.65
N GLY A 141 5.02 12.07 -5.72
CA GLY A 141 4.15 11.07 -5.12
C GLY A 141 4.64 9.64 -5.28
N THR A 142 3.74 8.68 -5.14
CA THR A 142 4.08 7.25 -5.17
C THR A 142 3.05 6.44 -5.94
N THR A 143 3.51 5.50 -6.75
CA THR A 143 2.70 4.40 -7.28
C THR A 143 3.16 3.10 -6.66
N PHE A 144 2.27 2.41 -5.99
CA PHE A 144 2.48 1.07 -5.47
C PHE A 144 1.63 0.09 -6.28
N LEU A 145 2.28 -0.87 -6.92
CA LEU A 145 1.65 -1.89 -7.74
C LEU A 145 1.92 -3.27 -7.15
N MET A 146 0.86 -3.97 -6.80
CA MET A 146 0.92 -5.35 -6.32
C MET A 146 0.26 -6.27 -7.34
N ARG A 147 0.91 -7.41 -7.61
CA ARG A 147 0.37 -8.50 -8.42
C ARG A 147 0.42 -9.82 -7.69
N ASP A 148 -0.53 -10.70 -8.03
CA ASP A 148 -0.56 -12.10 -7.62
C ASP A 148 -0.48 -12.31 -6.10
N LEU A 149 -1.37 -11.66 -5.34
CA LEU A 149 -1.43 -11.80 -3.89
C LEU A 149 -1.48 -13.29 -3.49
N PHE A 150 -0.63 -13.67 -2.53
CA PHE A 150 -0.43 -15.03 -2.03
C PHE A 150 0.07 -16.03 -3.09
N PHE A 151 0.79 -15.57 -4.13
CA PHE A 151 1.34 -16.46 -5.16
C PHE A 151 2.24 -17.56 -4.58
N ASN A 152 2.91 -17.26 -3.49
CA ASN A 152 3.85 -18.15 -2.79
C ASN A 152 3.24 -18.85 -1.55
N ILE A 153 1.94 -18.65 -1.27
CA ILE A 153 1.20 -19.28 -0.16
C ILE A 153 -0.13 -19.86 -0.69
N PRO A 154 -0.10 -21.00 -1.39
CA PRO A 154 -1.31 -21.57 -2.04
C PRO A 154 -2.48 -21.80 -1.08
N ALA A 155 -2.19 -22.19 0.16
CA ALA A 155 -3.23 -22.40 1.17
C ALA A 155 -4.02 -21.10 1.43
N ARG A 156 -3.34 -19.96 1.61
CA ARG A 156 -3.99 -18.67 1.81
C ARG A 156 -4.77 -18.20 0.60
N ARG A 157 -4.21 -18.41 -0.60
CA ARG A 157 -4.89 -18.06 -1.85
C ARG A 157 -6.25 -18.77 -1.99
N LYS A 158 -6.36 -20.01 -1.50
CA LYS A 158 -7.63 -20.77 -1.49
C LYS A 158 -8.67 -20.21 -0.51
N PHE A 159 -8.24 -19.54 0.55
CA PHE A 159 -9.15 -18.95 1.54
C PHE A 159 -9.67 -17.56 1.16
N LEU A 160 -9.17 -16.94 0.10
CA LEU A 160 -9.74 -15.71 -0.43
C LEU A 160 -11.17 -15.96 -0.89
N ARG A 161 -12.05 -15.03 -0.60
CA ARG A 161 -13.46 -15.08 -0.97
C ARG A 161 -13.63 -14.87 -2.48
N SER A 162 -14.85 -14.95 -2.97
CA SER A 162 -15.14 -14.69 -4.37
C SER A 162 -14.68 -13.29 -4.79
N GLU A 163 -14.41 -13.10 -6.08
CA GLU A 163 -14.03 -11.80 -6.63
C GLU A 163 -15.05 -10.71 -6.31
N ALA A 164 -16.35 -11.03 -6.45
CA ALA A 164 -17.43 -10.11 -6.14
C ALA A 164 -17.41 -9.69 -4.66
N THR A 165 -17.15 -10.62 -3.74
CA THR A 165 -17.09 -10.34 -2.30
C THR A 165 -15.88 -9.48 -1.97
N GLU A 166 -14.69 -9.78 -2.54
CA GLU A 166 -13.50 -8.95 -2.31
C GLU A 166 -13.67 -7.55 -2.90
N SER A 167 -14.22 -7.43 -4.12
CA SER A 167 -14.54 -6.15 -4.75
C SER A 167 -15.52 -5.32 -3.91
N PHE A 168 -16.55 -5.93 -3.32
CA PHE A 168 -17.48 -5.25 -2.43
C PHE A 168 -16.78 -4.70 -1.19
N HIS A 169 -15.91 -5.46 -0.54
CA HIS A 169 -15.15 -4.99 0.61
C HIS A 169 -14.19 -3.85 0.26
N LEU A 170 -13.53 -3.93 -0.89
CA LEU A 170 -12.64 -2.88 -1.38
C LEU A 170 -13.40 -1.58 -1.66
N THR A 171 -14.53 -1.68 -2.37
CA THR A 171 -15.36 -0.50 -2.66
C THR A 171 -15.84 0.18 -1.38
N ASN A 172 -16.36 -0.59 -0.43
CA ASN A 172 -16.79 -0.04 0.86
C ASN A 172 -15.65 0.63 1.62
N LEU A 173 -14.47 -0.01 1.66
CA LEU A 173 -13.31 0.54 2.34
C LEU A 173 -12.91 1.90 1.75
N VAL A 174 -12.73 1.99 0.42
CA VAL A 174 -12.35 3.23 -0.24
C VAL A 174 -13.43 4.31 -0.09
N THR A 175 -14.71 3.92 -0.14
CA THR A 175 -15.82 4.84 0.12
C THR A 175 -15.78 5.41 1.53
N HIS A 176 -15.47 4.59 2.54
CA HIS A 176 -15.35 5.08 3.93
C HIS A 176 -14.19 6.07 4.08
N TYR A 177 -13.04 5.83 3.45
CA TYR A 177 -11.94 6.81 3.45
C TYR A 177 -12.33 8.10 2.74
N ALA A 178 -13.00 8.01 1.59
CA ALA A 178 -13.46 9.18 0.86
C ALA A 178 -14.43 10.03 1.69
N LEU A 179 -15.35 9.40 2.44
CA LEU A 179 -16.26 10.10 3.34
C LEU A 179 -15.57 10.71 4.56
N ALA A 180 -14.52 10.05 5.07
CA ALA A 180 -13.77 10.51 6.23
C ALA A 180 -12.78 11.63 5.89
N HIS A 181 -12.35 11.73 4.62
CA HIS A 181 -11.38 12.69 4.11
C HIS A 181 -11.93 13.45 2.90
N PRO A 182 -12.93 14.32 3.10
CA PRO A 182 -13.58 15.08 2.01
C PRO A 182 -12.63 16.05 1.30
N GLU A 183 -11.48 16.37 1.89
CA GLU A 183 -10.42 17.19 1.32
C GLU A 183 -9.54 16.43 0.30
N VAL A 184 -9.67 15.10 0.21
CA VAL A 184 -8.89 14.23 -0.68
C VAL A 184 -9.78 13.69 -1.79
N GLU A 185 -9.32 13.78 -3.02
CA GLU A 185 -9.98 13.15 -4.16
C GLU A 185 -9.68 11.65 -4.21
N PHE A 186 -10.72 10.83 -4.19
CA PHE A 186 -10.58 9.38 -4.34
C PHE A 186 -11.17 8.90 -5.67
N VAL A 187 -10.39 8.16 -6.43
CA VAL A 187 -10.81 7.48 -7.66
C VAL A 187 -10.63 5.98 -7.48
N LEU A 188 -11.68 5.22 -7.68
CA LEU A 188 -11.65 3.76 -7.66
C LEU A 188 -11.94 3.22 -9.06
N THR A 189 -11.02 2.44 -9.61
CA THR A 189 -11.20 1.67 -10.84
C THR A 189 -11.27 0.18 -10.51
N ASN A 190 -12.40 -0.45 -10.79
CA ASN A 190 -12.61 -1.88 -10.55
C ASN A 190 -12.89 -2.61 -11.85
N ASN A 191 -11.99 -3.53 -12.26
CA ASN A 191 -12.06 -4.26 -13.53
C ASN A 191 -12.29 -3.32 -14.73
N GLY A 192 -11.57 -2.20 -14.79
CA GLY A 192 -11.65 -1.21 -15.86
C GLY A 192 -12.86 -0.26 -15.80
N ARG A 193 -13.73 -0.38 -14.79
CA ARG A 193 -14.82 0.57 -14.54
C ARG A 193 -14.41 1.54 -13.47
N GLU A 194 -14.34 2.80 -13.84
CA GLU A 194 -14.03 3.89 -12.93
C GLU A 194 -15.28 4.34 -12.16
N SER A 195 -15.09 4.60 -10.87
CA SER A 195 -16.07 5.24 -9.98
C SER A 195 -15.35 6.36 -9.25
N CYS A 196 -15.64 7.61 -9.57
CA CYS A 196 -15.20 8.74 -8.77
C CYS A 196 -16.06 8.79 -7.51
N LEU A 197 -15.45 8.65 -6.33
CA LEU A 197 -16.18 8.47 -5.07
C LEU A 197 -16.52 9.78 -4.39
N LEU A 198 -15.71 10.84 -4.56
CA LEU A 198 -16.03 12.21 -4.12
C LEU A 198 -15.17 13.19 -4.91
N TYR A 199 -15.81 14.13 -5.56
CA TYR A 199 -15.18 15.31 -6.14
C TYR A 199 -15.71 16.53 -5.39
N THR A 200 -14.94 17.11 -4.50
CA THR A 200 -15.27 18.41 -3.92
C THR A 200 -14.81 19.50 -4.91
N SER A 201 -15.70 19.88 -5.81
CA SER A 201 -15.57 21.18 -6.47
C SER A 201 -15.50 22.26 -5.39
N PRO A 202 -14.52 23.18 -5.40
CA PRO A 202 -14.57 24.35 -4.52
C PRO A 202 -15.90 25.07 -4.76
N SER A 203 -16.67 25.22 -3.68
CA SER A 203 -17.93 25.93 -3.74
C SER A 203 -17.70 27.36 -4.25
N PRO A 204 -18.50 27.88 -5.21
CA PRO A 204 -18.34 29.23 -5.74
C PRO A 204 -18.73 30.34 -4.73
N ARG A 205 -18.78 30.06 -3.43
CA ARG A 205 -19.30 30.99 -2.41
C ARG A 205 -18.23 31.67 -1.55
N ASP A 206 -16.95 31.49 -1.82
CA ASP A 206 -15.86 32.16 -1.10
C ASP A 206 -15.05 33.06 -2.06
N SER A 207 -15.74 33.97 -2.71
CA SER A 207 -15.13 35.11 -3.41
C SER A 207 -15.85 36.41 -3.03
#